data_8f79c16a9292d4e310c1baa2880eed67
#
_entry.id   8f79c16a9292d4e310c1baa2880eed67
#
_cell.length_a   1.000
_cell.length_b   1.000
_cell.length_c   1.000
_cell.angle_alpha   90.00
_cell.angle_beta   90.00
_cell.angle_gamma   90.00
#
_symmetry.space_group_name_H-M   'P 1'
#
loop_
_entity.id
_entity.type
_entity.pdbx_description
1 polymer ?
#
loop_
_entity_poly.entity_id
_entity_poly.type
_entity_poly.pdbx_seq_one_letter_code
_entity_poly.pdbx_strand_id
1 'polypeptide(L)'
;VANIDDIIHLLRRTEFVARATRVDQLTPLSLEAAVDDVLDFSRNTTSPPATLLVDDPANRWPQRLQLHDWWLDTMVSASRPFQEKLTLFWHGHFVTDFPTTERTDLLTKQLHLYRQTAIGNFRTFTHAMAIDPQMLRYLSGSSNTKGNPNENFARELMELFTLGVGNYTQDDIAAAARAWTGHNLDWATQTYRFYSSQHDTGNKTFFGQTKNWDGPDIVNEILRDNAEKKAVAARFITRKLWEFLAYSSPANSLVDDLAAVFLAADLELRPLVRAILLRPEFYSAQAGQALVRSPVEWSVAILAHTGLTASQAGIFGWSLAMGQRLTEPPNVAGWKSNAYYLTTSALSARANLAKHVAW
;
A
#
# COMPACT_ATOMS: atom_id res chain seq x y z
N VAL A 1 -26.60 -9.03 17.33
CA VAL A 1 -26.12 -7.70 17.71
C VAL A 1 -24.67 -7.84 18.11
N ALA A 2 -23.80 -7.09 17.48
CA ALA A 2 -22.39 -7.11 17.83
C ALA A 2 -22.13 -6.43 19.18
N ASN A 3 -21.01 -6.78 19.84
CA ASN A 3 -20.56 -6.06 21.02
C ASN A 3 -20.10 -4.65 20.58
N ILE A 4 -20.52 -3.62 21.31
CA ILE A 4 -20.16 -2.23 21.00
C ILE A 4 -18.64 -1.99 21.06
N ASP A 5 -17.92 -2.64 21.97
CA ASP A 5 -16.48 -2.54 22.08
C ASP A 5 -15.78 -3.15 20.86
N ASP A 6 -16.31 -4.24 20.30
CA ASP A 6 -15.81 -4.85 19.08
C ASP A 6 -16.05 -3.93 17.86
N ILE A 7 -17.21 -3.28 17.78
CA ILE A 7 -17.49 -2.28 16.74
C ILE A 7 -16.57 -1.08 16.85
N ILE A 8 -16.33 -0.55 18.05
CA ILE A 8 -15.39 0.55 18.27
C ILE A 8 -13.97 0.12 17.86
N HIS A 9 -13.56 -1.10 18.21
CA HIS A 9 -12.27 -1.66 17.81
C HIS A 9 -12.16 -1.79 16.29
N LEU A 10 -13.15 -2.40 15.65
CA LEU A 10 -13.23 -2.54 14.18
C LEU A 10 -13.04 -1.18 13.49
N LEU A 11 -13.83 -0.17 13.88
CA LEU A 11 -13.77 1.16 13.28
C LEU A 11 -12.43 1.87 13.52
N ARG A 12 -11.83 1.73 14.70
CA ARG A 12 -10.47 2.27 14.97
C ARG A 12 -9.41 1.65 14.08
N ARG A 13 -9.58 0.38 13.70
CA ARG A 13 -8.65 -0.34 12.83
C ARG A 13 -8.89 -0.08 11.35
N THR A 14 -10.11 0.22 10.95
CA THR A 14 -10.50 0.37 9.55
C THR A 14 -10.77 1.81 9.12
N GLU A 15 -11.29 2.68 9.99
CA GLU A 15 -11.79 4.01 9.59
C GLU A 15 -11.01 5.20 10.20
N PHE A 16 -9.74 5.05 10.60
CA PHE A 16 -8.91 6.08 11.27
C PHE A 16 -9.49 6.57 12.62
N VAL A 17 -10.81 6.88 12.67
CA VAL A 17 -11.55 7.39 13.82
C VAL A 17 -12.87 6.65 13.96
N ALA A 18 -13.17 6.09 15.14
CA ALA A 18 -14.49 5.55 15.43
C ALA A 18 -15.47 6.70 15.73
N ARG A 19 -16.18 7.15 14.71
CA ARG A 19 -17.21 8.22 14.84
C ARG A 19 -18.46 7.66 15.49
N ALA A 20 -19.09 8.42 16.41
CA ALA A 20 -20.31 7.98 17.09
C ALA A 20 -21.40 7.53 16.10
N THR A 21 -21.64 8.31 15.05
CA THR A 21 -22.62 7.96 14.01
C THR A 21 -22.37 6.61 13.34
N ARG A 22 -21.10 6.23 13.14
CA ARG A 22 -20.71 4.93 12.56
C ARG A 22 -20.89 3.82 13.59
N VAL A 23 -20.54 4.06 14.86
CA VAL A 23 -20.79 3.12 15.95
C VAL A 23 -22.29 2.82 16.05
N ASP A 24 -23.15 3.85 16.07
CA ASP A 24 -24.59 3.71 16.13
C ASP A 24 -25.17 2.94 14.93
N GLN A 25 -24.62 3.13 13.74
CA GLN A 25 -25.02 2.42 12.51
C GLN A 25 -24.66 0.94 12.55
N LEU A 26 -23.49 0.57 13.08
CA LEU A 26 -22.99 -0.80 13.01
C LEU A 26 -23.37 -1.64 14.22
N THR A 27 -23.57 -1.07 15.40
CA THR A 27 -23.89 -1.81 16.64
C THR A 27 -25.15 -2.68 16.51
N PRO A 28 -26.24 -2.29 15.79
CA PRO A 28 -27.40 -3.18 15.60
C PRO A 28 -27.14 -4.40 14.72
N LEU A 29 -26.06 -4.41 13.95
CA LEU A 29 -25.70 -5.50 13.03
C LEU A 29 -25.04 -6.68 13.77
N SER A 30 -24.89 -7.82 13.09
CA SER A 30 -23.91 -8.83 13.50
C SER A 30 -22.50 -8.36 13.19
N LEU A 31 -21.49 -8.96 13.82
CA LEU A 31 -20.09 -8.63 13.55
C LEU A 31 -19.73 -8.86 12.08
N GLU A 32 -20.21 -9.96 11.49
CA GLU A 32 -20.02 -10.28 10.07
C GLU A 32 -20.60 -9.19 9.16
N ALA A 33 -21.84 -8.75 9.45
CA ALA A 33 -22.51 -7.71 8.68
C ALA A 33 -21.81 -6.35 8.83
N ALA A 34 -21.27 -6.03 10.01
CA ALA A 34 -20.46 -4.83 10.23
C ALA A 34 -19.14 -4.88 9.48
N VAL A 35 -18.49 -6.05 9.44
CA VAL A 35 -17.26 -6.26 8.63
C VAL A 35 -17.56 -6.15 7.14
N ASP A 36 -18.68 -6.72 6.68
CA ASP A 36 -19.08 -6.62 5.27
C ASP A 36 -19.41 -5.17 4.87
N ASP A 37 -20.02 -4.38 5.78
CA ASP A 37 -20.25 -2.93 5.56
C ASP A 37 -18.94 -2.15 5.40
N VAL A 38 -17.96 -2.35 6.27
CA VAL A 38 -16.67 -1.61 6.15
C VAL A 38 -15.88 -2.04 4.92
N LEU A 39 -16.11 -3.23 4.38
CA LEU A 39 -15.51 -3.74 3.14
C LEU A 39 -16.27 -3.34 1.87
N ASP A 40 -17.43 -2.70 1.97
CA ASP A 40 -18.18 -2.25 0.80
C ASP A 40 -17.60 -0.94 0.26
N PHE A 41 -16.76 -1.03 -0.75
CA PHE A 41 -16.14 0.12 -1.44
C PHE A 41 -16.95 0.61 -2.67
N SER A 42 -18.08 -0.02 -2.98
CA SER A 42 -18.89 0.29 -4.17
C SER A 42 -19.44 1.73 -4.20
N ARG A 43 -19.53 2.37 -3.04
CA ARG A 43 -20.08 3.73 -2.86
C ARG A 43 -19.00 4.80 -2.79
N ASN A 44 -17.73 4.47 -2.98
CA ASN A 44 -16.67 5.48 -2.95
C ASN A 44 -16.63 6.24 -4.29
N THR A 45 -16.87 7.54 -4.22
CA THR A 45 -16.84 8.46 -5.36
C THR A 45 -15.61 9.38 -5.34
N THR A 46 -14.59 9.03 -4.58
CA THR A 46 -13.36 9.84 -4.45
C THR A 46 -12.66 9.99 -5.80
N SER A 47 -12.52 11.25 -6.23
CA SER A 47 -11.80 11.60 -7.46
C SER A 47 -10.79 12.71 -7.14
N PRO A 48 -9.55 12.61 -7.62
CA PRO A 48 -8.57 13.67 -7.43
C PRO A 48 -8.92 14.91 -8.25
N PRO A 49 -8.49 16.10 -7.80
CA PRO A 49 -8.57 17.33 -8.61
C PRO A 49 -7.91 17.12 -9.98
N ALA A 50 -8.51 17.65 -11.04
CA ALA A 50 -8.00 17.54 -12.41
C ALA A 50 -6.56 18.08 -12.56
N THR A 51 -6.21 19.11 -11.77
CA THR A 51 -4.86 19.69 -11.71
C THR A 51 -3.79 18.69 -11.27
N LEU A 52 -4.14 17.67 -10.50
CA LEU A 52 -3.23 16.61 -10.04
C LEU A 52 -3.05 15.48 -11.05
N LEU A 53 -3.83 15.47 -12.15
CA LEU A 53 -3.75 14.43 -13.19
C LEU A 53 -2.89 14.85 -14.38
N VAL A 54 -2.33 16.07 -14.35
CA VAL A 54 -1.52 16.66 -15.44
C VAL A 54 -0.17 17.08 -14.87
N ASP A 55 0.92 16.74 -15.58
CA ASP A 55 2.24 17.27 -15.24
C ASP A 55 2.31 18.78 -15.52
N ASP A 56 2.64 19.56 -14.50
CA ASP A 56 2.91 20.98 -14.63
C ASP A 56 4.33 21.25 -14.10
N PRO A 57 5.35 21.23 -14.98
CA PRO A 57 6.74 21.40 -14.57
C PRO A 57 7.03 22.70 -13.82
N ALA A 58 6.25 23.75 -14.07
CA ALA A 58 6.41 25.05 -13.38
C ALA A 58 5.81 25.03 -11.97
N ASN A 59 4.86 24.15 -11.70
CA ASN A 59 4.11 24.09 -10.45
C ASN A 59 4.19 22.75 -9.72
N ARG A 60 5.23 21.95 -9.92
CA ARG A 60 5.38 20.62 -9.27
C ARG A 60 5.35 20.69 -7.75
N TRP A 61 5.97 21.73 -7.17
CA TRP A 61 5.91 21.94 -5.73
C TRP A 61 4.49 22.24 -5.21
N PRO A 62 3.76 23.23 -5.74
CA PRO A 62 2.36 23.43 -5.40
C PRO A 62 1.48 22.19 -5.61
N GLN A 63 1.66 21.47 -6.71
CA GLN A 63 0.93 20.21 -6.97
C GLN A 63 1.22 19.13 -5.91
N ARG A 64 2.48 19.01 -5.45
CA ARG A 64 2.86 18.08 -4.38
C ARG A 64 2.16 18.41 -3.07
N LEU A 65 2.13 19.70 -2.66
CA LEU A 65 1.38 20.13 -1.50
C LEU A 65 -0.11 19.83 -1.68
N GLN A 66 -0.68 20.16 -2.83
CA GLN A 66 -2.08 19.90 -3.16
C GLN A 66 -2.40 18.41 -3.06
N LEU A 67 -1.55 17.51 -3.56
CA LEU A 67 -1.74 16.07 -3.46
C LEU A 67 -1.72 15.58 -2.02
N HIS A 68 -0.75 16.03 -1.22
CA HIS A 68 -0.63 15.69 0.19
C HIS A 68 -1.88 16.10 0.97
N ASP A 69 -2.28 17.36 0.85
CA ASP A 69 -3.41 17.91 1.58
C ASP A 69 -4.74 17.30 1.11
N TRP A 70 -4.94 17.20 -0.21
CA TRP A 70 -6.13 16.54 -0.78
C TRP A 70 -6.28 15.10 -0.28
N TRP A 71 -5.19 14.33 -0.19
CA TRP A 71 -5.31 12.94 0.25
C TRP A 71 -5.61 12.82 1.74
N LEU A 72 -5.04 13.68 2.59
CA LEU A 72 -5.40 13.76 4.02
C LEU A 72 -6.88 14.17 4.20
N ASP A 73 -7.32 15.20 3.50
CA ASP A 73 -8.72 15.65 3.57
C ASP A 73 -9.68 14.57 3.06
N THR A 74 -9.25 13.81 2.06
CA THR A 74 -9.98 12.63 1.57
C THR A 74 -10.08 11.54 2.64
N MET A 75 -9.00 11.23 3.36
CA MET A 75 -9.03 10.25 4.47
C MET A 75 -10.00 10.67 5.57
N VAL A 76 -10.18 11.98 5.79
CA VAL A 76 -11.15 12.52 6.77
C VAL A 76 -12.59 12.42 6.27
N SER A 77 -12.83 12.75 5.00
CA SER A 77 -14.17 12.95 4.43
C SER A 77 -14.72 11.77 3.63
N ALA A 78 -13.91 10.76 3.34
CA ALA A 78 -14.32 9.61 2.53
C ALA A 78 -15.54 8.90 3.12
N SER A 79 -16.51 8.57 2.27
CA SER A 79 -17.67 7.76 2.64
C SER A 79 -17.29 6.32 2.99
N ARG A 80 -16.10 5.87 2.56
CA ARG A 80 -15.52 4.56 2.80
C ARG A 80 -14.06 4.68 3.25
N PRO A 81 -13.81 5.09 4.52
CA PRO A 81 -12.46 5.39 5.02
C PRO A 81 -11.52 4.18 4.99
N PHE A 82 -12.04 2.95 5.06
CA PHE A 82 -11.22 1.75 5.00
C PHE A 82 -10.51 1.58 3.66
N GLN A 83 -11.13 2.00 2.55
CA GLN A 83 -10.47 2.00 1.26
C GLN A 83 -9.25 2.94 1.25
N GLU A 84 -9.37 4.13 1.85
CA GLU A 84 -8.22 5.05 1.98
C GLU A 84 -7.14 4.49 2.91
N LYS A 85 -7.54 3.78 3.97
CA LYS A 85 -6.57 3.13 4.87
C LYS A 85 -5.82 2.00 4.19
N LEU A 86 -6.47 1.19 3.38
CA LEU A 86 -5.80 0.19 2.55
C LEU A 86 -4.97 0.82 1.43
N THR A 87 -5.40 1.94 0.86
CA THR A 87 -4.58 2.73 -0.07
C THR A 87 -3.27 3.19 0.58
N LEU A 88 -3.33 3.64 1.84
CA LEU A 88 -2.13 3.98 2.62
C LEU A 88 -1.24 2.76 2.86
N PHE A 89 -1.82 1.59 3.16
CA PHE A 89 -1.08 0.33 3.28
C PHE A 89 -0.35 -0.01 1.98
N TRP A 90 -1.05 0.04 0.85
CA TRP A 90 -0.45 -0.30 -0.45
C TRP A 90 0.59 0.71 -0.91
N HIS A 91 0.44 1.98 -0.59
CA HIS A 91 1.49 2.99 -0.81
C HIS A 91 2.75 2.73 0.02
N GLY A 92 2.61 2.14 1.21
CA GLY A 92 3.73 1.69 2.03
C GLY A 92 4.28 0.31 1.65
N HIS A 93 3.58 -0.43 0.79
CA HIS A 93 3.97 -1.76 0.29
C HIS A 93 4.61 -1.70 -1.10
N PHE A 94 3.93 -1.15 -2.09
CA PHE A 94 4.45 -0.87 -3.43
C PHE A 94 5.01 0.55 -3.49
N VAL A 95 6.14 0.73 -2.82
CA VAL A 95 6.68 2.05 -2.54
C VAL A 95 7.17 2.75 -3.80
N THR A 96 6.76 3.98 -3.95
CA THR A 96 7.34 4.98 -4.86
C THR A 96 7.34 6.34 -4.17
N ASP A 97 8.16 7.28 -4.62
CA ASP A 97 8.22 8.60 -4.02
C ASP A 97 8.17 9.76 -5.04
N PHE A 98 7.83 10.93 -4.54
CA PHE A 98 7.86 12.17 -5.33
C PHE A 98 9.29 12.67 -5.54
N PRO A 99 10.20 12.71 -4.54
CA PRO A 99 11.54 13.26 -4.73
C PRO A 99 12.36 12.62 -5.87
N THR A 100 12.19 11.30 -6.07
CA THR A 100 12.90 10.58 -7.15
C THR A 100 12.30 10.83 -8.52
N THR A 101 10.96 10.94 -8.59
CA THR A 101 10.28 10.99 -9.90
C THR A 101 9.86 12.39 -10.30
N GLU A 102 9.63 13.26 -9.33
CA GLU A 102 9.07 14.62 -9.47
C GLU A 102 7.78 14.68 -10.31
N ARG A 103 6.94 13.62 -10.25
CA ARG A 103 5.73 13.45 -11.06
C ARG A 103 4.50 13.27 -10.19
N THR A 104 3.86 14.38 -9.83
CA THR A 104 2.61 14.37 -9.04
C THR A 104 1.46 13.68 -9.78
N ASP A 105 1.38 13.84 -11.10
CA ASP A 105 0.35 13.23 -11.94
C ASP A 105 0.45 11.70 -11.98
N LEU A 106 1.66 11.15 -12.06
CA LEU A 106 1.88 9.70 -12.03
C LEU A 106 1.59 9.13 -10.64
N LEU A 107 2.04 9.79 -9.56
CA LEU A 107 1.70 9.43 -8.19
C LEU A 107 0.17 9.44 -7.96
N THR A 108 -0.51 10.47 -8.45
CA THR A 108 -1.98 10.57 -8.34
C THR A 108 -2.68 9.40 -9.03
N LYS A 109 -2.24 9.04 -10.25
CA LYS A 109 -2.75 7.88 -11.00
C LYS A 109 -2.46 6.57 -10.27
N GLN A 110 -1.27 6.43 -9.69
CA GLN A 110 -0.89 5.25 -8.91
C GLN A 110 -1.73 5.13 -7.62
N LEU A 111 -2.00 6.22 -6.89
CA LEU A 111 -2.92 6.21 -5.74
C LEU A 111 -4.34 5.80 -6.15
N HIS A 112 -4.77 6.19 -7.35
CA HIS A 112 -6.06 5.74 -7.89
C HIS A 112 -6.05 4.23 -8.18
N LEU A 113 -4.97 3.70 -8.75
CA LEU A 113 -4.77 2.26 -8.94
C LEU A 113 -4.84 1.51 -7.60
N TYR A 114 -4.18 2.00 -6.54
CA TYR A 114 -4.28 1.39 -5.21
C TYR A 114 -5.73 1.35 -4.70
N ARG A 115 -6.51 2.43 -4.87
CA ARG A 115 -7.93 2.44 -4.48
C ARG A 115 -8.76 1.40 -5.22
N GLN A 116 -8.56 1.29 -6.52
CA GLN A 116 -9.30 0.35 -7.37
C GLN A 116 -8.98 -1.11 -7.04
N THR A 117 -7.75 -1.40 -6.64
CA THR A 117 -7.25 -2.77 -6.42
C THR A 117 -7.11 -3.15 -4.96
N ALA A 118 -7.43 -2.24 -4.02
CA ALA A 118 -7.18 -2.36 -2.58
C ALA A 118 -7.60 -3.70 -1.96
N ILE A 119 -8.67 -4.31 -2.44
CA ILE A 119 -9.21 -5.62 -2.03
C ILE A 119 -9.49 -6.56 -3.22
N GLY A 120 -8.90 -6.29 -4.37
CA GLY A 120 -9.00 -7.13 -5.58
C GLY A 120 -8.02 -8.31 -5.57
N ASN A 121 -7.76 -8.85 -6.75
CA ASN A 121 -6.82 -9.96 -6.91
C ASN A 121 -5.36 -9.49 -6.83
N PHE A 122 -4.57 -10.05 -5.91
CA PHE A 122 -3.18 -9.63 -5.66
C PHE A 122 -2.25 -9.87 -6.85
N ARG A 123 -2.42 -10.96 -7.60
CA ARG A 123 -1.65 -11.22 -8.83
C ARG A 123 -1.91 -10.15 -9.89
N THR A 124 -3.19 -9.85 -10.15
CA THR A 124 -3.59 -8.79 -11.09
C THR A 124 -3.05 -7.44 -10.66
N PHE A 125 -3.09 -7.15 -9.36
CA PHE A 125 -2.52 -5.94 -8.79
C PHE A 125 -1.00 -5.86 -9.00
N THR A 126 -0.26 -6.95 -8.73
CA THR A 126 1.18 -7.02 -8.95
C THR A 126 1.55 -6.82 -10.42
N HIS A 127 0.79 -7.40 -11.36
CA HIS A 127 0.97 -7.14 -12.79
C HIS A 127 0.78 -5.66 -13.13
N ALA A 128 -0.27 -5.02 -12.60
CA ALA A 128 -0.52 -3.60 -12.84
C ALA A 128 0.62 -2.73 -12.29
N MET A 129 1.14 -3.06 -11.10
CA MET A 129 2.27 -2.35 -10.50
C MET A 129 3.58 -2.54 -11.27
N ALA A 130 3.81 -3.72 -11.86
CA ALA A 130 5.02 -4.00 -12.62
C ALA A 130 5.17 -3.15 -13.89
N ILE A 131 4.06 -2.67 -14.44
CA ILE A 131 4.01 -1.78 -15.61
C ILE A 131 3.52 -0.37 -15.28
N ASP A 132 3.33 -0.05 -14.00
CA ASP A 132 2.91 1.28 -13.57
C ASP A 132 3.98 2.33 -13.92
N PRO A 133 3.64 3.44 -14.57
CA PRO A 133 4.61 4.44 -15.00
C PRO A 133 5.41 5.08 -13.86
N GLN A 134 4.80 5.28 -12.69
CA GLN A 134 5.48 5.82 -11.52
C GLN A 134 6.50 4.81 -10.97
N MET A 135 6.14 3.52 -10.92
CA MET A 135 7.03 2.43 -10.49
C MET A 135 8.19 2.25 -11.46
N LEU A 136 7.93 2.25 -12.78
CA LEU A 136 8.97 2.13 -13.82
C LEU A 136 9.99 3.27 -13.73
N ARG A 137 9.56 4.49 -13.38
CA ARG A 137 10.49 5.61 -13.14
C ARG A 137 11.27 5.42 -11.82
N TYR A 138 10.57 5.08 -10.76
CA TYR A 138 11.15 5.01 -9.43
C TYR A 138 12.23 3.93 -9.31
N LEU A 139 11.99 2.74 -9.84
CA LEU A 139 12.93 1.60 -9.80
C LEU A 139 13.80 1.48 -11.08
N SER A 140 13.90 2.55 -11.87
CA SER A 140 14.72 2.59 -13.08
C SER A 140 14.39 1.50 -14.12
N GLY A 141 13.17 0.97 -14.09
CA GLY A 141 12.67 0.01 -15.09
C GLY A 141 12.72 0.57 -16.50
N SER A 142 12.55 1.89 -16.62
CA SER A 142 12.67 2.63 -17.89
C SER A 142 14.08 2.58 -18.54
N SER A 143 15.12 2.12 -17.83
CA SER A 143 16.46 1.91 -18.36
C SER A 143 16.85 0.44 -18.53
N ASN A 144 15.93 -0.50 -18.21
CA ASN A 144 16.20 -1.93 -18.27
C ASN A 144 16.17 -2.44 -19.73
N THR A 145 17.33 -2.70 -20.31
CA THR A 145 17.49 -3.15 -21.70
C THR A 145 18.34 -4.41 -21.78
N LYS A 146 18.22 -5.19 -22.88
CA LYS A 146 18.99 -6.42 -23.09
C LYS A 146 20.53 -6.23 -23.04
N GLY A 147 20.99 -5.03 -23.39
CA GLY A 147 22.42 -4.68 -23.32
C GLY A 147 22.88 -4.24 -21.93
N ASN A 148 21.97 -3.88 -21.06
CA ASN A 148 22.23 -3.42 -19.69
C ASN A 148 21.04 -3.76 -18.79
N PRO A 149 20.88 -5.04 -18.39
CA PRO A 149 19.80 -5.45 -17.49
C PRO A 149 19.91 -4.76 -16.12
N ASN A 150 18.78 -4.22 -15.63
CA ASN A 150 18.69 -3.54 -14.35
C ASN A 150 17.92 -4.39 -13.35
N GLU A 151 18.55 -4.72 -12.24
CA GLU A 151 18.00 -5.63 -11.22
C GLU A 151 17.03 -4.96 -10.22
N ASN A 152 16.96 -3.63 -10.16
CA ASN A 152 16.23 -2.96 -9.08
C ASN A 152 14.78 -3.45 -8.96
N PHE A 153 14.00 -3.35 -10.04
CA PHE A 153 12.61 -3.82 -10.00
C PHE A 153 12.50 -5.32 -9.71
N ALA A 154 13.35 -6.15 -10.34
CA ALA A 154 13.33 -7.59 -10.14
C ALA A 154 13.62 -7.99 -8.68
N ARG A 155 14.56 -7.30 -8.05
CA ARG A 155 14.89 -7.48 -6.63
C ARG A 155 13.72 -7.12 -5.75
N GLU A 156 13.16 -5.92 -5.91
CA GLU A 156 12.07 -5.43 -5.08
C GLU A 156 10.79 -6.24 -5.28
N LEU A 157 10.52 -6.70 -6.50
CA LEU A 157 9.39 -7.62 -6.78
C LEU A 157 9.44 -8.86 -5.90
N MET A 158 10.62 -9.48 -5.75
CA MET A 158 10.78 -10.68 -4.92
C MET A 158 10.96 -10.35 -3.44
N GLU A 159 11.77 -9.35 -3.11
CA GLU A 159 12.16 -9.07 -1.74
C GLU A 159 11.07 -8.34 -0.94
N LEU A 160 10.54 -7.23 -1.49
CA LEU A 160 9.65 -6.35 -0.75
C LEU A 160 8.17 -6.52 -1.14
N PHE A 161 7.89 -6.94 -2.37
CA PHE A 161 6.52 -6.95 -2.88
C PHE A 161 5.85 -8.31 -2.82
N THR A 162 6.60 -9.44 -2.88
CA THR A 162 5.95 -10.76 -2.96
C THR A 162 6.49 -11.81 -2.00
N LEU A 163 7.78 -12.10 -1.97
CA LEU A 163 8.33 -13.30 -1.31
C LEU A 163 8.98 -13.03 0.05
N GLY A 164 9.58 -11.86 0.22
CA GLY A 164 10.44 -11.58 1.37
C GLY A 164 11.86 -12.15 1.21
N VAL A 165 12.78 -11.62 2.01
CA VAL A 165 14.21 -12.01 2.01
C VAL A 165 14.38 -13.51 2.21
N GLY A 166 15.33 -14.12 1.46
CA GLY A 166 15.74 -15.53 1.62
C GLY A 166 14.91 -16.55 0.85
N ASN A 167 13.91 -16.12 0.07
CA ASN A 167 13.05 -17.01 -0.72
C ASN A 167 13.38 -17.01 -2.23
N TYR A 168 14.50 -16.44 -2.61
CA TYR A 168 15.03 -16.33 -3.98
C TYR A 168 16.57 -16.28 -3.92
N THR A 169 17.24 -16.49 -5.05
CA THR A 169 18.69 -16.38 -5.21
C THR A 169 19.06 -15.13 -5.99
N GLN A 170 20.35 -14.77 -5.98
CA GLN A 170 20.87 -13.70 -6.84
C GLN A 170 20.71 -14.03 -8.34
N ASP A 171 20.82 -15.31 -8.71
CA ASP A 171 20.63 -15.76 -10.10
C ASP A 171 19.16 -15.61 -10.53
N ASP A 172 18.19 -15.83 -9.62
CA ASP A 172 16.77 -15.56 -9.89
C ASP A 172 16.53 -14.06 -10.14
N ILE A 173 17.18 -13.17 -9.38
CA ILE A 173 17.09 -11.72 -9.61
C ILE A 173 17.62 -11.36 -10.98
N ALA A 174 18.81 -11.86 -11.35
CA ALA A 174 19.43 -11.60 -12.66
C ALA A 174 18.57 -12.14 -13.81
N ALA A 175 18.00 -13.35 -13.65
CA ALA A 175 17.08 -13.92 -14.64
C ALA A 175 15.81 -13.08 -14.81
N ALA A 176 15.19 -12.67 -13.70
CA ALA A 176 14.01 -11.81 -13.71
C ALA A 176 14.30 -10.44 -14.31
N ALA A 177 15.44 -9.82 -14.00
CA ALA A 177 15.87 -8.54 -14.60
C ALA A 177 15.97 -8.64 -16.12
N ARG A 178 16.56 -9.73 -16.65
CA ARG A 178 16.62 -10.02 -18.09
C ARG A 178 15.22 -10.22 -18.70
N ALA A 179 14.31 -10.88 -17.97
CA ALA A 179 12.93 -11.09 -18.41
C ALA A 179 12.15 -9.76 -18.50
N TRP A 180 12.42 -8.80 -17.61
CA TRP A 180 11.80 -7.47 -17.62
C TRP A 180 12.48 -6.46 -18.57
N THR A 181 13.51 -6.83 -19.33
CA THR A 181 14.12 -5.93 -20.33
C THR A 181 13.12 -5.55 -21.42
N GLY A 182 13.15 -4.28 -21.83
CA GLY A 182 12.24 -3.74 -22.86
C GLY A 182 10.85 -3.34 -22.34
N HIS A 183 10.46 -3.71 -21.12
CA HIS A 183 9.26 -3.20 -20.44
C HIS A 183 9.56 -1.80 -19.91
N ASN A 184 9.13 -0.78 -20.62
CA ASN A 184 9.62 0.59 -20.46
C ASN A 184 8.49 1.61 -20.54
N LEU A 185 8.84 2.88 -20.51
CA LEU A 185 7.94 4.01 -20.71
C LEU A 185 8.05 4.56 -22.14
N ASP A 186 6.94 4.94 -22.71
CA ASP A 186 6.92 5.93 -23.75
C ASP A 186 7.12 7.31 -23.09
N TRP A 187 8.28 7.93 -23.34
CA TRP A 187 8.65 9.18 -22.69
C TRP A 187 7.80 10.39 -23.12
N ALA A 188 7.17 10.33 -24.32
CA ALA A 188 6.32 11.41 -24.79
C ALA A 188 4.95 11.39 -24.10
N THR A 189 4.37 10.19 -23.92
CA THR A 189 3.03 10.02 -23.33
C THR A 189 3.08 9.68 -21.84
N GLN A 190 4.26 9.31 -21.30
CA GLN A 190 4.45 8.84 -19.92
C GLN A 190 3.54 7.63 -19.59
N THR A 191 3.37 6.73 -20.56
CA THR A 191 2.62 5.48 -20.43
C THR A 191 3.55 4.29 -20.62
N TYR A 192 3.15 3.13 -20.11
CA TYR A 192 3.86 1.88 -20.36
C TYR A 192 3.94 1.56 -21.85
N ARG A 193 5.12 1.10 -22.29
CA ARG A 193 5.33 0.58 -23.64
C ARG A 193 6.36 -0.54 -23.64
N PHE A 194 6.05 -1.65 -24.31
CA PHE A 194 7.01 -2.71 -24.55
C PHE A 194 7.81 -2.43 -25.82
N TYR A 195 9.15 -2.44 -25.73
CA TYR A 195 10.10 -2.28 -26.81
C TYR A 195 10.79 -3.60 -27.11
N SER A 196 10.28 -4.38 -28.07
CA SER A 196 10.82 -5.70 -28.42
C SER A 196 12.28 -5.68 -28.84
N SER A 197 12.76 -4.58 -29.45
CA SER A 197 14.17 -4.40 -29.81
C SER A 197 15.12 -4.30 -28.59
N GLN A 198 14.58 -3.96 -27.43
CA GLN A 198 15.33 -3.85 -26.18
C GLN A 198 15.19 -5.09 -25.28
N HIS A 199 14.32 -6.03 -25.65
CA HIS A 199 14.01 -7.24 -24.88
C HIS A 199 15.04 -8.35 -25.11
N ASP A 200 15.44 -9.05 -24.04
CA ASP A 200 16.29 -10.24 -24.08
C ASP A 200 15.43 -11.49 -24.32
N THR A 201 15.49 -12.02 -25.53
CA THR A 201 14.77 -13.23 -25.95
C THR A 201 15.54 -14.54 -25.68
N GLY A 202 16.72 -14.46 -25.07
CA GLY A 202 17.49 -15.65 -24.68
C GLY A 202 16.86 -16.44 -23.54
N ASN A 203 17.19 -17.72 -23.44
CA ASN A 203 16.76 -18.52 -22.27
C ASN A 203 17.34 -17.97 -20.97
N LYS A 204 16.56 -18.06 -19.91
CA LYS A 204 16.91 -17.67 -18.55
C LYS A 204 16.46 -18.78 -17.61
N THR A 205 17.23 -19.08 -16.57
CA THR A 205 16.84 -20.04 -15.54
C THR A 205 16.27 -19.26 -14.36
N PHE A 206 14.98 -19.46 -14.06
CA PHE A 206 14.26 -18.83 -12.96
C PHE A 206 13.54 -19.89 -12.13
N PHE A 207 13.79 -19.93 -10.83
CA PHE A 207 13.33 -20.97 -9.90
C PHE A 207 13.54 -22.39 -10.44
N GLY A 208 14.74 -22.64 -11.00
CA GLY A 208 15.12 -23.94 -11.52
C GLY A 208 14.56 -24.32 -12.91
N GLN A 209 13.69 -23.49 -13.50
CA GLN A 209 13.13 -23.71 -14.81
C GLN A 209 13.84 -22.86 -15.88
N THR A 210 14.29 -23.48 -16.97
CA THR A 210 14.99 -22.78 -18.08
C THR A 210 14.08 -22.65 -19.28
N LYS A 211 13.72 -21.42 -19.64
CA LYS A 211 12.97 -21.06 -20.83
C LYS A 211 13.21 -19.60 -21.23
N ASN A 212 12.64 -19.16 -22.33
CA ASN A 212 12.59 -17.73 -22.66
C ASN A 212 11.49 -17.05 -21.81
N TRP A 213 11.86 -16.68 -20.58
CA TRP A 213 10.99 -15.96 -19.67
C TRP A 213 10.78 -14.52 -20.15
N ASP A 214 9.53 -14.04 -20.08
CA ASP A 214 9.13 -12.64 -20.23
C ASP A 214 8.74 -12.06 -18.85
N GLY A 215 8.68 -10.73 -18.73
CA GLY A 215 8.36 -10.04 -17.48
C GLY A 215 7.05 -10.52 -16.82
N PRO A 216 5.91 -10.54 -17.52
CA PRO A 216 4.66 -11.10 -17.00
C PRO A 216 4.74 -12.55 -16.54
N ASP A 217 5.58 -13.38 -17.19
CA ASP A 217 5.79 -14.76 -16.76
C ASP A 217 6.42 -14.87 -15.38
N ILE A 218 7.33 -13.94 -15.03
CA ILE A 218 7.96 -13.89 -13.69
C ILE A 218 6.90 -13.71 -12.60
N VAL A 219 5.95 -12.78 -12.80
CA VAL A 219 4.85 -12.56 -11.85
C VAL A 219 3.94 -13.78 -11.78
N ASN A 220 3.64 -14.42 -12.92
CA ASN A 220 2.82 -15.62 -12.97
C ASN A 220 3.51 -16.80 -12.29
N GLU A 221 4.82 -16.98 -12.48
CA GLU A 221 5.58 -18.04 -11.80
C GLU A 221 5.52 -17.85 -10.28
N ILE A 222 5.69 -16.62 -9.77
CA ILE A 222 5.65 -16.35 -8.33
C ILE A 222 4.22 -16.55 -7.76
N LEU A 223 3.18 -16.07 -8.46
CA LEU A 223 1.84 -15.91 -7.87
C LEU A 223 0.79 -16.88 -8.44
N ARG A 224 1.15 -17.76 -9.37
CA ARG A 224 0.21 -18.71 -9.98
C ARG A 224 0.80 -20.09 -10.18
N ASP A 225 1.90 -20.18 -10.93
CA ASP A 225 2.36 -21.44 -11.54
C ASP A 225 3.24 -22.28 -10.58
N ASN A 226 3.99 -21.61 -9.69
CA ASN A 226 4.80 -22.25 -8.66
C ASN A 226 4.05 -22.28 -7.33
N ALA A 227 3.53 -23.45 -6.95
CA ALA A 227 2.72 -23.59 -5.74
C ALA A 227 3.48 -23.22 -4.45
N GLU A 228 4.78 -23.52 -4.37
CA GLU A 228 5.64 -23.17 -3.23
C GLU A 228 5.78 -21.65 -3.11
N LYS A 229 6.16 -20.98 -4.21
CA LYS A 229 6.35 -19.52 -4.22
C LYS A 229 5.03 -18.76 -3.99
N LYS A 230 3.94 -19.25 -4.56
CA LYS A 230 2.59 -18.72 -4.30
C LYS A 230 2.22 -18.82 -2.81
N ALA A 231 2.54 -19.93 -2.14
CA ALA A 231 2.30 -20.10 -0.71
C ALA A 231 3.17 -19.16 0.14
N VAL A 232 4.45 -18.99 -0.21
CA VAL A 232 5.36 -18.03 0.44
C VAL A 232 4.80 -16.61 0.31
N ALA A 233 4.40 -16.20 -0.90
CA ALA A 233 3.82 -14.87 -1.15
C ALA A 233 2.51 -14.65 -0.37
N ALA A 234 1.64 -15.65 -0.31
CA ALA A 234 0.40 -15.58 0.45
C ALA A 234 0.66 -15.35 1.95
N ARG A 235 1.62 -16.08 2.55
CA ARG A 235 2.03 -15.87 3.95
C ARG A 235 2.62 -14.49 4.17
N PHE A 236 3.47 -14.03 3.25
CA PHE A 236 4.13 -12.72 3.33
C PHE A 236 3.10 -11.58 3.37
N ILE A 237 2.16 -11.55 2.43
CA ILE A 237 1.10 -10.54 2.36
C ILE A 237 0.15 -10.63 3.55
N THR A 238 -0.26 -11.85 3.92
CA THR A 238 -1.11 -12.09 5.09
C THR A 238 -0.49 -11.51 6.36
N ARG A 239 0.80 -11.78 6.62
CA ARG A 239 1.52 -11.24 7.77
C ARG A 239 1.55 -9.72 7.76
N LYS A 240 1.88 -9.08 6.62
CA LYS A 240 1.92 -7.61 6.50
C LYS A 240 0.55 -6.97 6.75
N LEU A 241 -0.53 -7.54 6.22
CA LEU A 241 -1.88 -7.06 6.45
C LEU A 241 -2.31 -7.23 7.91
N TRP A 242 -1.99 -8.38 8.52
CA TRP A 242 -2.24 -8.58 9.95
C TRP A 242 -1.51 -7.55 10.81
N GLU A 243 -0.21 -7.35 10.58
CA GLU A 243 0.62 -6.41 11.33
C GLU A 243 0.15 -4.96 11.17
N PHE A 244 -0.40 -4.62 10.02
CA PHE A 244 -0.97 -3.30 9.77
C PHE A 244 -2.32 -3.10 10.48
N LEU A 245 -3.15 -4.14 10.58
CA LEU A 245 -4.53 -4.03 11.08
C LEU A 245 -4.68 -4.42 12.55
N ALA A 246 -3.89 -5.36 13.07
CA ALA A 246 -4.09 -5.96 14.39
C ALA A 246 -2.92 -5.71 15.36
N TYR A 247 -1.82 -6.44 15.22
CA TYR A 247 -0.63 -6.33 16.06
C TYR A 247 0.60 -6.94 15.40
N SER A 248 1.78 -6.53 15.86
CA SER A 248 3.07 -6.99 15.33
C SER A 248 3.39 -8.42 15.75
N SER A 249 4.12 -9.14 14.91
CA SER A 249 4.63 -10.50 15.18
C SER A 249 3.54 -11.52 15.53
N PRO A 250 2.55 -11.75 14.64
CA PRO A 250 1.56 -12.80 14.84
C PRO A 250 2.19 -14.20 14.87
N ALA A 251 1.55 -15.12 15.57
CA ALA A 251 1.95 -16.53 15.55
C ALA A 251 1.95 -17.08 14.11
N ASN A 252 2.90 -17.96 13.79
CA ASN A 252 2.97 -18.56 12.45
C ASN A 252 1.68 -19.33 12.10
N SER A 253 1.10 -20.06 13.06
CA SER A 253 -0.15 -20.79 12.85
C SER A 253 -1.31 -19.88 12.42
N LEU A 254 -1.44 -18.71 13.04
CA LEU A 254 -2.45 -17.73 12.64
C LEU A 254 -2.24 -17.23 11.21
N VAL A 255 -0.97 -16.95 10.86
CA VAL A 255 -0.62 -16.54 9.49
C VAL A 255 -0.92 -17.67 8.50
N ASP A 256 -0.64 -18.93 8.87
CA ASP A 256 -0.89 -20.09 8.02
C ASP A 256 -2.40 -20.30 7.76
N ASP A 257 -3.22 -20.21 8.80
CA ASP A 257 -4.68 -20.31 8.68
C ASP A 257 -5.25 -19.25 7.72
N LEU A 258 -4.83 -17.99 7.90
CA LEU A 258 -5.28 -16.88 7.06
C LEU A 258 -4.73 -16.96 5.64
N ALA A 259 -3.46 -17.37 5.47
CA ALA A 259 -2.87 -17.60 4.15
C ALA A 259 -3.58 -18.72 3.39
N ALA A 260 -4.07 -19.76 4.10
CA ALA A 260 -4.88 -20.81 3.47
C ALA A 260 -6.20 -20.26 2.89
N VAL A 261 -6.87 -19.31 3.58
CA VAL A 261 -8.05 -18.61 3.04
C VAL A 261 -7.68 -17.83 1.78
N PHE A 262 -6.54 -17.13 1.79
CA PHE A 262 -6.06 -16.34 0.66
C PHE A 262 -5.72 -17.21 -0.56
N LEU A 263 -5.07 -18.34 -0.34
CA LEU A 263 -4.75 -19.33 -1.38
C LEU A 263 -6.00 -19.97 -1.96
N ALA A 264 -6.97 -20.35 -1.12
CA ALA A 264 -8.24 -20.94 -1.55
C ALA A 264 -9.07 -20.00 -2.41
N ALA A 265 -8.91 -18.68 -2.20
CA ALA A 265 -9.56 -17.62 -2.98
C ALA A 265 -8.72 -17.16 -4.19
N ASP A 266 -7.72 -17.92 -4.62
CA ASP A 266 -6.79 -17.57 -5.72
C ASP A 266 -6.19 -16.17 -5.60
N LEU A 267 -5.76 -15.81 -4.40
CA LEU A 267 -5.17 -14.53 -4.04
C LEU A 267 -6.14 -13.32 -4.17
N GLU A 268 -7.42 -13.53 -3.96
CA GLU A 268 -8.39 -12.45 -3.76
C GLU A 268 -8.22 -11.83 -2.36
N LEU A 269 -7.93 -10.53 -2.30
CA LEU A 269 -7.64 -9.83 -1.06
C LEU A 269 -8.88 -9.63 -0.17
N ARG A 270 -10.07 -9.47 -0.76
CA ARG A 270 -11.31 -9.27 0.02
C ARG A 270 -11.59 -10.43 0.98
N PRO A 271 -11.56 -11.72 0.58
CA PRO A 271 -11.71 -12.84 1.49
C PRO A 271 -10.65 -12.87 2.61
N LEU A 272 -9.39 -12.55 2.29
CA LEU A 272 -8.32 -12.48 3.27
C LEU A 272 -8.58 -11.38 4.31
N VAL A 273 -8.84 -10.16 3.86
CA VAL A 273 -9.10 -9.02 4.77
C VAL A 273 -10.34 -9.28 5.61
N ARG A 274 -11.41 -9.84 5.02
CA ARG A 274 -12.60 -10.26 5.77
C ARG A 274 -12.26 -11.29 6.85
N ALA A 275 -11.47 -12.31 6.52
CA ALA A 275 -11.04 -13.32 7.47
C ALA A 275 -10.21 -12.71 8.61
N ILE A 276 -9.30 -11.77 8.32
CA ILE A 276 -8.53 -11.03 9.34
C ILE A 276 -9.49 -10.31 10.31
N LEU A 277 -10.45 -9.55 9.78
CA LEU A 277 -11.37 -8.75 10.59
C LEU A 277 -12.38 -9.58 11.39
N LEU A 278 -12.55 -10.86 11.07
CA LEU A 278 -13.44 -11.79 11.79
C LEU A 278 -12.72 -12.72 12.77
N ARG A 279 -11.37 -12.68 12.82
CA ARG A 279 -10.62 -13.54 13.75
C ARG A 279 -10.84 -13.10 15.21
N PRO A 280 -11.09 -14.03 16.14
CA PRO A 280 -11.16 -13.69 17.57
C PRO A 280 -9.90 -12.98 18.09
N GLU A 281 -8.72 -13.34 17.57
CA GLU A 281 -7.46 -12.74 17.94
C GLU A 281 -7.37 -11.25 17.57
N PHE A 282 -8.13 -10.80 16.56
CA PHE A 282 -8.23 -9.39 16.18
C PHE A 282 -8.92 -8.56 17.27
N TYR A 283 -9.84 -9.13 18.04
CA TYR A 283 -10.56 -8.50 19.16
C TYR A 283 -9.97 -8.84 20.53
N SER A 284 -8.84 -9.52 20.58
CA SER A 284 -8.18 -9.89 21.84
C SER A 284 -7.64 -8.67 22.58
N ALA A 285 -7.39 -8.84 23.88
CA ALA A 285 -6.73 -7.83 24.70
C ALA A 285 -5.35 -7.44 24.14
N GLN A 286 -4.63 -8.39 23.52
CA GLN A 286 -3.37 -8.13 22.82
C GLN A 286 -3.57 -7.12 21.67
N ALA A 287 -4.64 -7.25 20.89
CA ALA A 287 -4.91 -6.36 19.75
C ALA A 287 -5.42 -4.98 20.19
N GLY A 288 -6.06 -4.87 21.34
CA GLY A 288 -6.77 -3.66 21.79
C GLY A 288 -5.92 -2.39 21.78
N GLN A 289 -4.66 -2.46 22.24
CA GLN A 289 -3.72 -1.33 22.35
C GLN A 289 -2.35 -1.62 21.69
N ALA A 290 -2.31 -2.53 20.73
CA ALA A 290 -1.06 -3.02 20.15
C ALA A 290 -0.41 -2.09 19.12
N LEU A 291 -1.18 -1.20 18.49
CA LEU A 291 -0.68 -0.33 17.43
C LEU A 291 -0.59 1.13 17.86
N VAL A 292 0.56 1.73 17.61
CA VAL A 292 0.75 3.17 17.71
C VAL A 292 0.26 3.79 16.40
N ARG A 293 -0.65 4.75 16.48
CA ARG A 293 -1.09 5.51 15.29
C ARG A 293 0.12 6.11 14.58
N SER A 294 0.22 5.85 13.28
CA SER A 294 1.20 6.52 12.43
C SER A 294 0.96 8.04 12.43
N PRO A 295 1.95 8.86 12.04
CA PRO A 295 1.75 10.30 11.91
C PRO A 295 0.59 10.68 10.99
N VAL A 296 0.40 9.94 9.89
CA VAL A 296 -0.75 10.15 8.98
C VAL A 296 -2.07 9.85 9.70
N GLU A 297 -2.21 8.69 10.34
CA GLU A 297 -3.43 8.32 11.08
C GLU A 297 -3.74 9.30 12.22
N TRP A 298 -2.69 9.81 12.88
CA TRP A 298 -2.83 10.78 13.95
C TRP A 298 -3.28 12.15 13.40
N SER A 299 -2.70 12.58 12.25
CA SER A 299 -3.11 13.82 11.57
C SER A 299 -4.56 13.76 11.11
N VAL A 300 -4.98 12.63 10.50
CA VAL A 300 -6.38 12.41 10.11
C VAL A 300 -7.32 12.50 11.33
N ALA A 301 -6.91 11.92 12.48
CA ALA A 301 -7.71 12.01 13.69
C ALA A 301 -7.84 13.45 14.21
N ILE A 302 -6.76 14.24 14.18
CA ILE A 302 -6.81 15.68 14.56
C ILE A 302 -7.74 16.44 13.62
N LEU A 303 -7.58 16.31 12.31
CA LEU A 303 -8.42 16.99 11.33
C LEU A 303 -9.90 16.62 11.52
N ALA A 304 -10.19 15.34 11.77
CA ALA A 304 -11.56 14.89 12.02
C ALA A 304 -12.19 15.46 13.30
N HIS A 305 -11.38 15.80 14.31
CA HIS A 305 -11.87 16.38 15.57
C HIS A 305 -11.97 17.91 15.54
N THR A 306 -11.07 18.56 14.81
CA THR A 306 -11.02 20.03 14.74
C THR A 306 -11.90 20.60 13.64
N GLY A 307 -12.22 19.81 12.62
CA GLY A 307 -12.92 20.26 11.41
C GLY A 307 -12.03 21.09 10.46
N LEU A 308 -10.73 21.21 10.75
CA LEU A 308 -9.78 21.91 9.86
C LEU A 308 -9.43 21.04 8.65
N THR A 309 -9.07 21.68 7.54
CA THR A 309 -8.43 21.01 6.41
C THR A 309 -6.94 20.81 6.69
N ALA A 310 -6.29 19.91 5.96
CA ALA A 310 -4.86 19.64 6.08
C ALA A 310 -4.02 20.91 5.83
N SER A 311 -4.42 21.72 4.86
CA SER A 311 -3.80 23.01 4.55
C SER A 311 -3.95 24.01 5.69
N GLN A 312 -5.17 24.19 6.26
CA GLN A 312 -5.41 25.08 7.39
C GLN A 312 -4.61 24.70 8.64
N ALA A 313 -4.45 23.40 8.89
CA ALA A 313 -3.66 22.87 9.99
C ALA A 313 -2.14 22.84 9.69
N GLY A 314 -1.70 23.13 8.46
CA GLY A 314 -0.29 23.13 8.07
C GLY A 314 0.37 21.75 8.18
N ILE A 315 -0.39 20.65 7.99
CA ILE A 315 0.07 19.26 8.25
C ILE A 315 1.34 18.94 7.46
N PHE A 316 1.47 19.40 6.22
CA PHE A 316 2.65 19.15 5.39
C PHE A 316 3.97 19.55 6.09
N GLY A 317 4.00 20.70 6.76
CA GLY A 317 5.18 21.18 7.48
C GLY A 317 5.57 20.28 8.67
N TRP A 318 4.57 19.75 9.38
CA TRP A 318 4.78 18.90 10.56
C TRP A 318 5.07 17.43 10.23
N SER A 319 4.59 16.93 9.09
CA SER A 319 4.60 15.51 8.73
C SER A 319 6.02 14.90 8.71
N LEU A 320 7.02 15.64 8.22
CA LEU A 320 8.41 15.18 8.21
C LEU A 320 8.98 15.03 9.62
N ALA A 321 8.76 16.02 10.49
CA ALA A 321 9.22 15.99 11.88
C ALA A 321 8.54 14.88 12.69
N MET A 322 7.30 14.51 12.34
CA MET A 322 6.60 13.38 12.91
C MET A 322 7.09 12.02 12.38
N GLY A 323 7.88 12.00 11.29
CA GLY A 323 8.49 10.80 10.72
C GLY A 323 7.69 10.12 9.60
N GLN A 324 6.60 10.72 9.11
CA GLN A 324 5.84 10.18 7.97
C GLN A 324 5.20 11.32 7.16
N ARG A 325 5.73 11.58 5.97
CA ARG A 325 5.13 12.48 4.99
C ARG A 325 4.61 11.66 3.83
N LEU A 326 3.33 11.81 3.50
CA LEU A 326 2.72 11.15 2.34
C LEU A 326 3.52 11.44 1.07
N THR A 327 3.64 10.47 0.19
CA THR A 327 4.41 10.51 -1.06
C THR A 327 5.93 10.63 -0.91
N GLU A 328 6.46 10.55 0.33
CA GLU A 328 7.90 10.64 0.63
C GLU A 328 8.34 9.56 1.63
N PRO A 329 8.20 8.29 1.30
CA PRO A 329 8.78 7.23 2.12
C PRO A 329 10.32 7.38 2.18
N PRO A 330 10.96 6.99 3.30
CA PRO A 330 12.39 7.20 3.49
C PRO A 330 13.27 6.37 2.56
N ASN A 331 12.76 5.27 2.05
CA ASN A 331 13.40 4.37 1.08
C ASN A 331 12.36 3.40 0.49
N VAL A 332 12.79 2.50 -0.40
CA VAL A 332 11.94 1.51 -1.08
C VAL A 332 11.24 0.52 -0.14
N ALA A 333 11.74 0.30 1.07
CA ALA A 333 11.08 -0.54 2.08
C ALA A 333 9.90 0.17 2.79
N GLY A 334 9.66 1.44 2.50
CA GLY A 334 8.56 2.22 3.05
C GLY A 334 8.81 2.77 4.45
N TRP A 335 7.74 3.17 5.11
CA TRP A 335 7.81 3.64 6.49
C TRP A 335 7.84 2.48 7.48
N LYS A 336 8.59 2.66 8.55
CA LYS A 336 8.49 1.80 9.73
C LYS A 336 7.16 2.06 10.46
N SER A 337 6.79 1.19 11.38
CA SER A 337 5.51 1.27 12.11
C SER A 337 5.70 1.23 13.63
N ASN A 338 4.61 1.43 14.34
CA ASN A 338 4.51 1.27 15.79
C ASN A 338 5.53 2.10 16.60
N ALA A 339 6.34 1.46 17.43
CA ALA A 339 7.27 2.10 18.35
C ALA A 339 8.25 3.08 17.66
N TYR A 340 8.47 2.94 16.35
CA TYR A 340 9.30 3.87 15.59
C TYR A 340 8.79 5.32 15.68
N TYR A 341 7.47 5.52 15.85
CA TYR A 341 6.85 6.83 15.98
C TYR A 341 6.76 7.35 17.42
N LEU A 342 7.38 6.67 18.39
CA LEU A 342 7.44 7.09 19.80
C LEU A 342 8.76 7.78 20.16
N THR A 343 9.49 8.30 19.19
CA THR A 343 10.70 9.10 19.43
C THR A 343 10.35 10.46 20.04
N THR A 344 11.27 11.02 20.84
CA THR A 344 11.07 12.35 21.44
C THR A 344 10.74 13.42 20.40
N SER A 345 11.41 13.40 19.24
CA SER A 345 11.16 14.34 18.14
C SER A 345 9.75 14.18 17.55
N ALA A 346 9.30 12.96 17.29
CA ALA A 346 7.98 12.70 16.76
C ALA A 346 6.87 13.09 17.76
N LEU A 347 7.06 12.78 19.05
CA LEU A 347 6.09 13.16 20.10
C LEU A 347 6.05 14.68 20.30
N SER A 348 7.20 15.35 20.31
CA SER A 348 7.27 16.82 20.38
C SER A 348 6.60 17.49 19.17
N ALA A 349 6.81 16.97 17.96
CA ALA A 349 6.15 17.47 16.76
C ALA A 349 4.61 17.32 16.84
N ARG A 350 4.11 16.17 17.34
CA ARG A 350 2.68 15.95 17.59
C ARG A 350 2.11 16.92 18.61
N ALA A 351 2.81 17.13 19.73
CA ALA A 351 2.39 18.06 20.78
C ALA A 351 2.33 19.51 20.25
N ASN A 352 3.34 19.92 19.46
CA ASN A 352 3.38 21.25 18.87
C ASN A 352 2.28 21.45 17.82
N LEU A 353 2.01 20.46 16.96
CA LEU A 353 0.88 20.53 16.04
C LEU A 353 -0.45 20.59 16.80
N ALA A 354 -0.66 19.77 17.82
CA ALA A 354 -1.87 19.82 18.64
C ALA A 354 -2.08 21.21 19.25
N LYS A 355 -1.02 21.83 19.76
CA LYS A 355 -1.06 23.20 20.27
C LYS A 355 -1.37 24.22 19.17
N HIS A 356 -0.77 24.06 17.98
CA HIS A 356 -0.97 24.95 16.84
C HIS A 356 -2.44 24.96 16.35
N VAL A 357 -3.12 23.81 16.34
CA VAL A 357 -4.51 23.69 15.88
C VAL A 357 -5.55 23.98 16.97
N ALA A 358 -5.14 24.09 18.23
CA ALA A 358 -6.03 24.39 19.35
C ALA A 358 -6.23 25.90 19.59
N TRP A 359 -5.45 26.75 18.93
CA TRP A 359 -5.47 28.22 19.02
C TRP A 359 -5.77 28.88 17.68
#